data_25988b072be5d42da71a58beb0c006d7
#
_entry.id   25988b072be5d42da71a58beb0c006d7
#
_cell.length_a   1.000
_cell.length_b   1.000
_cell.length_c   1.000
_cell.angle_alpha   90.00
_cell.angle_beta   90.00
_cell.angle_gamma   90.00
#
_symmetry.space_group_name_H-M   'P 1'
#
loop_
_entity.id
_entity.type
_entity.pdbx_description
1 polymer ?
#
loop_
_entity_poly.entity_id
_entity_poly.type
_entity_poly.pdbx_seq_one_letter_code
_entity_poly.pdbx_strand_id
1 'polypeptide(L)'
;TFVGNIVDHKILSEYFSKALVCISPGQAGLGVLTSMANSVPFITRRDAITGGEIFNINSSNGVIYDSIDDLISLICDISDNRDKYIKMGRNARNYYISCRLPEHMVNSIIDSIDYVLRK
;
A
#
# COMPACT_ATOMS: atom_id res chain seq x y z
N THR A 1 -19.15 5.42 7.46
CA THR A 1 -18.90 6.72 8.10
C THR A 1 -17.92 7.53 7.25
N PHE A 2 -18.26 8.74 6.88
CA PHE A 2 -17.36 9.68 6.22
C PHE A 2 -16.64 10.51 7.30
N VAL A 3 -15.32 10.47 7.34
CA VAL A 3 -14.51 11.13 8.39
C VAL A 3 -13.74 12.36 7.90
N GLY A 4 -13.85 12.69 6.60
CA GLY A 4 -13.17 13.84 6.01
C GLY A 4 -11.65 13.62 5.88
N ASN A 5 -10.91 14.73 5.73
CA ASN A 5 -9.45 14.69 5.60
C ASN A 5 -8.81 14.60 7.00
N ILE A 6 -7.98 13.57 7.20
CA ILE A 6 -7.23 13.34 8.44
C ILE A 6 -5.75 13.55 8.16
N VAL A 7 -5.16 14.56 8.81
CA VAL A 7 -3.71 14.88 8.70
C VAL A 7 -2.93 14.46 9.94
N ASP A 8 -3.59 14.21 11.06
CA ASP A 8 -2.96 13.71 12.28
C ASP A 8 -2.63 12.23 12.16
N HIS A 9 -1.33 11.90 12.23
CA HIS A 9 -0.84 10.53 12.08
C HIS A 9 -1.33 9.56 13.15
N LYS A 10 -1.60 10.03 14.38
CA LYS A 10 -2.11 9.17 15.45
C LYS A 10 -3.55 8.78 15.16
N ILE A 11 -4.38 9.75 14.80
CA ILE A 11 -5.78 9.52 14.43
C ILE A 11 -5.83 8.60 13.20
N LEU A 12 -5.00 8.86 12.19
CA LEU A 12 -4.93 8.02 10.99
C LEU A 12 -4.55 6.57 11.33
N SER A 13 -3.55 6.37 12.20
CA SER A 13 -3.15 5.04 12.65
C SER A 13 -4.26 4.31 13.42
N GLU A 14 -5.09 5.01 14.18
CA GLU A 14 -6.26 4.41 14.85
C GLU A 14 -7.29 3.88 13.85
N TYR A 15 -7.51 4.58 12.73
CA TYR A 15 -8.38 4.07 11.66
C TYR A 15 -7.76 2.86 10.98
N PHE A 16 -6.48 2.92 10.63
CA PHE A 16 -5.78 1.78 10.01
C PHE A 16 -5.74 0.56 10.93
N SER A 17 -5.61 0.73 12.24
CA SER A 17 -5.59 -0.40 13.20
C SER A 17 -6.89 -1.21 13.21
N LYS A 18 -7.99 -0.63 12.75
CA LYS A 18 -9.32 -1.25 12.65
C LYS A 18 -9.65 -1.70 11.22
N ALA A 19 -8.84 -1.28 10.24
CA ALA A 19 -9.07 -1.58 8.84
C ALA A 19 -8.52 -2.97 8.47
N LEU A 20 -9.29 -3.73 7.72
CA LEU A 20 -8.83 -5.00 7.14
C LEU A 20 -8.12 -4.78 5.81
N VAL A 21 -8.59 -3.82 5.02
CA VAL A 21 -8.04 -3.43 3.72
C VAL A 21 -8.18 -1.91 3.52
N CYS A 22 -7.35 -1.34 2.66
CA CYS A 22 -7.47 0.03 2.17
C CYS A 22 -7.79 -0.02 0.67
N ILE A 23 -8.92 0.55 0.26
CA ILE A 23 -9.37 0.55 -1.14
C ILE A 23 -9.33 1.99 -1.67
N SER A 24 -8.57 2.22 -2.73
CA SER A 24 -8.50 3.50 -3.44
C SER A 24 -8.52 3.27 -4.94
N PRO A 25 -9.70 3.32 -5.58
CA PRO A 25 -9.86 2.97 -6.99
C PRO A 25 -9.19 3.93 -7.96
N GLY A 26 -9.17 5.21 -7.63
CA GLY A 26 -8.75 6.27 -8.56
C GLY A 26 -7.30 6.73 -8.37
N GLN A 27 -6.68 6.44 -7.24
CA GLN A 27 -5.35 6.97 -6.92
C GLN A 27 -4.53 5.97 -6.10
N ALA A 28 -3.32 5.68 -6.58
CA ALA A 28 -2.32 4.85 -5.91
C ALA A 28 -1.04 5.68 -5.69
N GLY A 29 -1.13 6.66 -4.80
CA GLY A 29 -0.03 7.53 -4.39
C GLY A 29 0.55 7.12 -3.02
N LEU A 30 0.99 8.09 -2.21
CA LEU A 30 1.60 7.87 -0.89
C LEU A 30 0.74 7.03 0.06
N GLY A 31 -0.57 6.97 -0.15
CA GLY A 31 -1.48 6.08 0.58
C GLY A 31 -1.10 4.60 0.51
N VAL A 32 -0.44 4.16 -0.57
CA VAL A 32 0.09 2.80 -0.71
C VAL A 32 1.07 2.49 0.42
N LEU A 33 2.11 3.32 0.57
CA LEU A 33 3.13 3.13 1.59
C LEU A 33 2.59 3.34 3.00
N THR A 34 1.68 4.29 3.18
CA THR A 34 1.00 4.53 4.47
C THR A 34 0.19 3.30 4.91
N SER A 35 -0.55 2.69 3.99
CA SER A 35 -1.31 1.47 4.25
C SER A 35 -0.40 0.30 4.62
N MET A 36 0.67 0.09 3.84
CA MET A 36 1.67 -0.95 4.09
C MET A 36 2.36 -0.77 5.45
N ALA A 37 2.74 0.47 5.81
CA ALA A 37 3.33 0.79 7.11
C ALA A 37 2.40 0.46 8.28
N ASN A 38 1.09 0.47 8.08
CA ASN A 38 0.08 0.13 9.08
C ASN A 38 -0.40 -1.33 9.01
N SER A 39 0.29 -2.21 8.28
CA SER A 39 -0.07 -3.62 8.11
C SER A 39 -1.43 -3.83 7.42
N VAL A 40 -1.85 -2.92 6.55
CA VAL A 40 -3.10 -2.99 5.80
C VAL A 40 -2.79 -3.15 4.32
N PRO A 41 -3.30 -4.19 3.62
CA PRO A 41 -3.07 -4.35 2.21
C PRO A 41 -3.81 -3.28 1.42
N PHE A 42 -3.14 -2.74 0.39
CA PHE A 42 -3.71 -1.72 -0.48
C PHE A 42 -4.36 -2.36 -1.71
N ILE A 43 -5.55 -1.89 -2.04
CA ILE A 43 -6.34 -2.37 -3.17
C ILE A 43 -6.62 -1.20 -4.10
N THR A 44 -6.25 -1.34 -5.37
CA THR A 44 -6.42 -0.26 -6.35
C THR A 44 -6.75 -0.81 -7.72
N ARG A 45 -7.25 0.06 -8.60
CA ARG A 45 -7.46 -0.27 -10.01
C ARG A 45 -6.17 -0.11 -10.80
N ARG A 46 -5.99 -0.91 -11.86
CA ARG A 46 -4.76 -0.93 -12.68
C ARG A 46 -4.44 0.42 -13.31
N ASP A 47 -5.44 1.18 -13.70
CA ASP A 47 -5.32 2.51 -14.31
C ASP A 47 -5.42 3.67 -13.30
N ALA A 48 -5.27 3.40 -12.00
CA ALA A 48 -5.24 4.43 -10.98
C ALA A 48 -4.08 5.41 -11.20
N ILE A 49 -4.31 6.68 -10.93
CA ILE A 49 -3.28 7.72 -11.00
C ILE A 49 -2.20 7.41 -9.96
N THR A 50 -0.94 7.36 -10.39
CA THR A 50 0.19 7.02 -9.53
C THR A 50 1.45 7.77 -9.95
N GLY A 51 2.33 8.08 -9.00
CA GLY A 51 3.70 8.54 -9.23
C GLY A 51 4.72 7.40 -9.33
N GLY A 52 4.23 6.13 -9.32
CA GLY A 52 5.06 4.93 -9.30
C GLY A 52 4.82 4.05 -8.07
N GLU A 53 4.06 4.51 -7.09
CA GLU A 53 3.81 3.79 -5.85
C GLU A 53 3.05 2.47 -6.08
N ILE A 54 2.27 2.36 -7.16
CA ILE A 54 1.57 1.15 -7.56
C ILE A 54 2.52 -0.04 -7.76
N PHE A 55 3.78 0.20 -8.17
CA PHE A 55 4.80 -0.85 -8.36
C PHE A 55 5.26 -1.50 -7.05
N ASN A 56 4.89 -0.96 -5.89
CA ASN A 56 5.10 -1.61 -4.60
C ASN A 56 4.08 -2.72 -4.31
N ILE A 57 2.97 -2.75 -5.06
CA ILE A 57 1.89 -3.71 -4.86
C ILE A 57 2.18 -4.98 -5.66
N ASN A 58 2.11 -6.12 -4.98
CA ASN A 58 2.17 -7.45 -5.59
C ASN A 58 1.14 -8.39 -4.94
N SER A 59 0.98 -9.59 -5.47
CA SER A 59 -0.04 -10.55 -5.03
C SER A 59 0.09 -11.00 -3.56
N SER A 60 1.24 -10.77 -2.92
CA SER A 60 1.45 -11.15 -1.52
C SER A 60 1.08 -10.03 -0.54
N ASN A 61 1.04 -8.76 -0.98
CA ASN A 61 0.93 -7.59 -0.11
C ASN A 61 -0.21 -6.62 -0.46
N GLY A 62 -0.93 -6.87 -1.56
CA GLY A 62 -2.06 -6.05 -1.99
C GLY A 62 -2.72 -6.63 -3.23
N VAL A 63 -3.69 -5.90 -3.81
CA VAL A 63 -4.42 -6.33 -4.99
C VAL A 63 -4.57 -5.19 -5.99
N ILE A 64 -4.31 -5.50 -7.26
CA ILE A 64 -4.63 -4.63 -8.40
C ILE A 64 -5.72 -5.32 -9.20
N TYR A 65 -6.86 -4.66 -9.36
CA TYR A 65 -8.00 -5.18 -10.12
C TYR A 65 -8.23 -4.37 -11.40
N ASP A 66 -8.95 -4.95 -12.36
CA ASP A 66 -9.14 -4.36 -13.68
C ASP A 66 -10.56 -3.80 -13.89
N SER A 67 -11.59 -4.46 -13.38
CA SER A 67 -12.99 -4.14 -13.62
C SER A 67 -13.79 -3.94 -12.33
N ILE A 68 -14.99 -3.37 -12.48
CA ILE A 68 -15.91 -3.24 -11.35
C ILE A 68 -16.40 -4.62 -10.86
N ASP A 69 -16.53 -5.58 -11.76
CA ASP A 69 -16.93 -6.95 -11.41
C ASP A 69 -15.84 -7.66 -10.58
N ASP A 70 -14.56 -7.39 -10.90
CA ASP A 70 -13.44 -7.86 -10.09
C ASP A 70 -13.49 -7.26 -8.68
N LEU A 71 -13.81 -5.95 -8.58
CA LEU A 71 -13.91 -5.29 -7.27
C LEU A 71 -15.07 -5.88 -6.45
N ILE A 72 -16.23 -6.14 -7.07
CA ILE A 72 -17.36 -6.77 -6.38
C ILE A 72 -16.97 -8.16 -5.86
N SER A 73 -16.37 -8.98 -6.72
CA SER A 73 -15.89 -10.33 -6.35
C SER A 73 -14.86 -10.25 -5.22
N LEU A 74 -13.96 -9.26 -5.28
CA LEU A 74 -12.93 -9.02 -4.26
C LEU A 74 -13.53 -8.62 -2.92
N ILE A 75 -14.56 -7.78 -2.90
CA ILE A 75 -15.26 -7.39 -1.66
C ILE A 75 -15.92 -8.60 -0.99
N CYS A 76 -16.53 -9.50 -1.78
CA CYS A 76 -17.06 -10.75 -1.28
C CYS A 76 -15.94 -11.64 -0.69
N ASP A 77 -14.83 -11.82 -1.42
CA ASP A 77 -13.70 -12.59 -0.93
C ASP A 77 -13.10 -12.02 0.36
N ILE A 78 -13.03 -10.69 0.51
CA ILE A 78 -12.56 -10.03 1.73
C ILE A 78 -13.48 -10.37 2.92
N SER A 79 -14.78 -10.41 2.70
CA SER A 79 -15.75 -10.76 3.74
C SER A 79 -15.58 -12.21 4.20
N ASP A 80 -15.38 -13.12 3.27
CA ASP A 80 -15.35 -14.57 3.52
C ASP A 80 -13.99 -15.07 4.01
N ASN A 81 -12.90 -14.39 3.61
CA ASN A 81 -11.52 -14.86 3.79
C ASN A 81 -10.66 -13.84 4.57
N ARG A 82 -11.14 -13.34 5.72
CA ARG A 82 -10.46 -12.29 6.52
C ARG A 82 -8.99 -12.62 6.83
N ASP A 83 -8.69 -13.86 7.20
CA ASP A 83 -7.33 -14.29 7.56
C ASP A 83 -6.33 -14.14 6.41
N LYS A 84 -6.77 -14.34 5.18
CA LYS A 84 -5.98 -14.09 3.97
C LYS A 84 -5.51 -12.62 3.90
N TYR A 85 -6.41 -11.68 4.18
CA TYR A 85 -6.11 -10.25 4.12
C TYR A 85 -5.30 -9.76 5.32
N ILE A 86 -5.49 -10.36 6.50
CA ILE A 86 -4.62 -10.12 7.67
C ILE A 86 -3.18 -10.56 7.36
N LYS A 87 -3.01 -11.75 6.76
CA LYS A 87 -1.68 -12.22 6.33
C LYS A 87 -1.07 -11.32 5.26
N MET A 88 -1.87 -10.89 4.29
CA MET A 88 -1.46 -9.95 3.24
C MET A 88 -0.99 -8.61 3.83
N GLY A 89 -1.69 -8.09 4.85
CA GLY A 89 -1.28 -6.88 5.57
C GLY A 89 0.05 -7.04 6.31
N ARG A 90 0.29 -8.19 6.94
CA ARG A 90 1.61 -8.49 7.54
C ARG A 90 2.73 -8.51 6.50
N ASN A 91 2.47 -9.12 5.35
CA ASN A 91 3.42 -9.11 4.23
C ASN A 91 3.68 -7.70 3.70
N ALA A 92 2.64 -6.87 3.62
CA ALA A 92 2.76 -5.47 3.22
C ALA A 92 3.70 -4.70 4.17
N ARG A 93 3.52 -4.85 5.48
CA ARG A 93 4.41 -4.23 6.47
C ARG A 93 5.84 -4.77 6.40
N ASN A 94 6.01 -6.08 6.24
CA ASN A 94 7.36 -6.65 6.11
C ASN A 94 8.07 -6.10 4.88
N TYR A 95 7.38 -5.99 3.75
CA TYR A 95 7.90 -5.36 2.54
C TYR A 95 8.29 -3.90 2.78
N TYR A 96 7.42 -3.11 3.43
CA TYR A 96 7.69 -1.71 3.76
C TYR A 96 8.96 -1.57 4.62
N ILE A 97 9.07 -2.34 5.70
CA ILE A 97 10.22 -2.29 6.61
C ILE A 97 11.51 -2.74 5.91
N SER A 98 11.44 -3.76 5.04
CA SER A 98 12.61 -4.33 4.39
C SER A 98 13.20 -3.46 3.28
N CYS A 99 12.40 -2.62 2.61
CA CYS A 99 12.88 -1.94 1.41
C CYS A 99 12.23 -0.59 1.08
N ARG A 100 11.37 -0.06 1.97
CA ARG A 100 10.65 1.21 1.69
C ARG A 100 10.69 2.22 2.85
N LEU A 101 11.54 2.00 3.84
CA LEU A 101 11.84 3.02 4.84
C LEU A 101 12.58 4.21 4.19
N PRO A 102 12.49 5.42 4.76
CA PRO A 102 13.21 6.59 4.26
C PRO A 102 14.70 6.36 4.05
N GLU A 103 15.34 5.57 4.91
CA GLU A 103 16.77 5.23 4.83
C GLU A 103 17.11 4.48 3.53
N HIS A 104 16.23 3.61 3.04
CA HIS A 104 16.46 2.90 1.78
C HIS A 104 16.47 3.86 0.59
N MET A 105 15.61 4.89 0.60
CA MET A 105 15.60 5.91 -0.45
C MET A 105 16.88 6.75 -0.42
N VAL A 106 17.31 7.18 0.77
CA VAL A 106 18.56 7.95 0.94
C VAL A 106 19.74 7.14 0.45
N ASN A 107 19.87 5.88 0.84
CA ASN A 107 20.95 5.00 0.41
C ASN A 107 20.96 4.81 -1.11
N SER A 108 19.79 4.61 -1.73
CA SER A 108 19.68 4.47 -3.19
C SER A 108 20.14 5.74 -3.94
N ILE A 109 19.88 6.92 -3.38
CA ILE A 109 20.37 8.19 -3.96
C ILE A 109 21.90 8.27 -3.83
N ILE A 110 22.45 7.96 -2.66
CA ILE A 110 23.90 7.95 -2.42
C ILE A 110 24.58 6.98 -3.39
N ASP A 111 24.09 5.74 -3.50
CA ASP A 111 24.63 4.72 -4.41
C ASP A 111 24.59 5.20 -5.87
N SER A 112 23.54 5.91 -6.27
CA SER A 112 23.39 6.46 -7.62
C SER A 112 24.43 7.56 -7.89
N ILE A 113 24.69 8.44 -6.91
CA ILE A 113 25.72 9.49 -6.99
C ILE A 113 27.11 8.86 -7.09
N ASP A 114 27.40 7.90 -6.22
CA ASP A 114 28.68 7.17 -6.20
C ASP A 114 28.94 6.45 -7.52
N TYR A 115 27.92 5.84 -8.11
CA TYR A 115 28.02 5.19 -9.43
C TYR A 115 28.43 6.18 -10.52
N VAL A 116 27.85 7.37 -10.52
CA VAL A 116 28.18 8.41 -11.51
C VAL A 116 29.59 8.96 -11.30
N LEU A 117 30.02 9.17 -10.04
CA LEU A 117 31.34 9.71 -9.73
C LEU A 117 32.50 8.75 -9.99
N ARG A 118 32.23 7.44 -10.04
CA ARG A 118 33.25 6.40 -10.35
C ARG A 118 33.44 6.14 -11.85
N LYS A 119 32.62 6.77 -12.68
CA LYS A 119 32.76 6.73 -14.15
C LYS A 119 33.75 7.81 -14.65
#